data_b07399cddf318d5971f6fba5a38d7c91
#
_entry.id   b07399cddf318d5971f6fba5a38d7c91
#
_cell.length_a   1.000
_cell.length_b   1.000
_cell.length_c   1.000
_cell.angle_alpha   90.00
_cell.angle_beta   90.00
_cell.angle_gamma   90.00
#
_symmetry.space_group_name_H-M   'P 1'
#
loop_
_entity.id
_entity.type
_entity.pdbx_description
1 polymer ?
#
loop_
_entity_poly.entity_id
_entity_poly.type
_entity_poly.pdbx_seq_one_letter_code
_entity_poly.pdbx_strand_id
1 'polypeptide(L)'
;MIRSFRDKALRRFFQTADASKLSVPNAARIAVILRALAAATRPEHMNLPGLRFHALSGKDKGRFAVDASGNYRITFGWIENDATDVDLEDYH
;
A
#
# COMPACT_ATOMS: atom_id res chain seq x y z
N MET A 1 9.73 -5.67 4.98
CA MET A 1 10.12 -4.27 4.69
C MET A 1 9.56 -3.86 3.33
N ILE A 2 9.50 -2.58 3.05
CA ILE A 2 9.09 -2.10 1.73
C ILE A 2 10.35 -1.88 0.90
N ARG A 3 10.46 -2.61 -0.22
CA ARG A 3 11.65 -2.58 -1.06
C ARG A 3 11.60 -1.45 -2.09
N SER A 4 10.43 -1.16 -2.62
CA SER A 4 10.28 -0.12 -3.66
C SER A 4 8.87 0.44 -3.69
N PHE A 5 8.75 1.64 -4.25
CA PHE A 5 7.48 2.34 -4.44
C PHE A 5 7.32 2.68 -5.91
N ARG A 6 6.10 2.55 -6.40
CA ARG A 6 5.72 3.03 -7.73
C ARG A 6 5.24 4.48 -7.67
N ASP A 7 4.56 4.85 -6.59
CA ASP A 7 4.03 6.21 -6.38
C ASP A 7 5.06 7.04 -5.61
N LYS A 8 5.51 8.15 -6.22
CA LYS A 8 6.54 9.00 -5.64
C LYS A 8 6.05 9.75 -4.40
N ALA A 9 4.80 10.18 -4.39
CA ALA A 9 4.24 10.92 -3.25
C ALA A 9 4.12 10.00 -2.04
N LEU A 10 3.75 8.74 -2.27
CA LEU A 10 3.66 7.74 -1.21
C LEU A 10 5.03 7.44 -0.62
N ARG A 11 6.04 7.30 -1.48
CA ARG A 11 7.43 7.09 -1.02
C ARG A 11 7.91 8.25 -0.16
N ARG A 12 7.67 9.48 -0.63
CA ARG A 12 8.07 10.68 0.11
C ARG A 12 7.39 10.72 1.48
N PHE A 13 6.10 10.42 1.52
CA PHE A 13 5.38 10.39 2.78
C PHE A 13 5.95 9.35 3.74
N PHE A 14 6.24 8.15 3.24
CA PHE A 14 6.81 7.08 4.06
C PHE A 14 8.19 7.46 4.62
N GLN A 15 9.02 8.10 3.81
CA GLN A 15 10.39 8.42 4.18
C GLN A 15 10.50 9.68 5.04
N THR A 16 9.63 10.66 4.85
CA THR A 16 9.79 11.99 5.46
C THR A 16 8.59 12.45 6.27
N ALA A 17 7.49 11.72 6.28
CA ALA A 17 6.21 12.10 6.87
C ALA A 17 5.56 13.33 6.21
N ASP A 18 6.03 13.73 5.03
CA ASP A 18 5.47 14.85 4.28
C ASP A 18 4.27 14.37 3.46
N ALA A 19 3.07 14.73 3.90
CA ALA A 19 1.82 14.34 3.26
C ALA A 19 1.35 15.32 2.18
N SER A 20 2.10 16.39 1.92
CA SER A 20 1.63 17.47 1.05
C SER A 20 1.38 17.05 -0.39
N LYS A 21 2.02 15.98 -0.85
CA LYS A 21 1.87 15.48 -2.23
C LYS A 21 0.90 14.31 -2.35
N LEU A 22 0.34 13.83 -1.24
CA LEU A 22 -0.64 12.75 -1.29
C LEU A 22 -1.96 13.25 -1.87
N SER A 23 -2.57 12.42 -2.71
CA SER A 23 -3.86 12.74 -3.33
C SER A 23 -5.05 12.27 -2.51
N VAL A 24 -4.81 11.66 -1.35
CA VAL A 24 -5.89 11.16 -0.48
C VAL A 24 -5.96 12.01 0.78
N PRO A 25 -7.19 12.20 1.33
CA PRO A 25 -7.37 13.10 2.48
C PRO A 25 -6.95 12.50 3.82
N ASN A 26 -6.88 11.18 3.95
CA ASN A 26 -6.64 10.54 5.25
C ASN A 26 -5.20 10.04 5.37
N ALA A 27 -4.26 10.97 5.58
CA ALA A 27 -2.85 10.64 5.71
C ALA A 27 -2.57 9.74 6.92
N ALA A 28 -3.32 9.90 8.02
CA ALA A 28 -3.12 9.07 9.21
C ALA A 28 -3.38 7.58 8.91
N ARG A 29 -4.45 7.29 8.16
CA ARG A 29 -4.75 5.92 7.76
C ARG A 29 -3.69 5.35 6.83
N ILE A 30 -3.19 6.17 5.89
CA ILE A 30 -2.11 5.77 4.99
C ILE A 30 -0.86 5.42 5.80
N ALA A 31 -0.52 6.23 6.81
CA ALA A 31 0.64 5.97 7.66
C ALA A 31 0.52 4.62 8.39
N VAL A 32 -0.66 4.31 8.92
CA VAL A 32 -0.90 3.03 9.60
C VAL A 32 -0.70 1.86 8.64
N ILE A 33 -1.26 1.97 7.43
CA ILE A 33 -1.14 0.91 6.42
C ILE A 33 0.31 0.69 6.02
N LEU A 34 1.06 1.77 5.77
CA LEU A 34 2.46 1.66 5.36
C LEU A 34 3.34 1.07 6.47
N ARG A 35 3.08 1.42 7.73
CA ARG A 35 3.81 0.83 8.86
C ARG A 35 3.55 -0.67 8.97
N ALA A 36 2.29 -1.08 8.82
CA ALA A 36 1.94 -2.50 8.84
C ALA A 36 2.62 -3.24 7.69
N LEU A 37 2.62 -2.63 6.50
CA LEU A 37 3.24 -3.22 5.32
C LEU A 37 4.76 -3.35 5.49
N ALA A 38 5.39 -2.34 6.08
CA ALA A 38 6.83 -2.37 6.34
C ALA A 38 7.22 -3.48 7.34
N ALA A 39 6.34 -3.80 8.27
CA ALA A 39 6.58 -4.83 9.27
C ALA A 39 6.20 -6.24 8.78
N ALA A 40 5.40 -6.34 7.73
CA ALA A 40 4.92 -7.63 7.23
C ALA A 40 6.06 -8.43 6.58
N THR A 41 6.05 -9.74 6.78
CA THR A 41 7.02 -10.65 6.17
C THR A 41 6.38 -11.55 5.12
N ARG A 42 5.06 -11.43 4.93
CA ARG A 42 4.32 -12.09 3.85
C ARG A 42 3.06 -11.28 3.57
N PRO A 43 2.48 -11.40 2.36
CA PRO A 43 1.33 -10.57 1.99
C PRO A 43 0.13 -10.72 2.92
N GLU A 44 -0.12 -11.93 3.42
CA GLU A 44 -1.27 -12.24 4.26
C GLU A 44 -1.26 -11.49 5.59
N HIS A 45 -0.11 -10.97 6.02
CA HIS A 45 -0.04 -10.12 7.21
C HIS A 45 -0.85 -8.84 7.04
N MET A 46 -1.20 -8.48 5.81
CA MET A 46 -2.04 -7.31 5.54
C MET A 46 -3.54 -7.62 5.59
N ASN A 47 -3.91 -8.86 5.90
CA ASN A 47 -5.31 -9.23 6.09
C ASN A 47 -5.79 -8.78 7.47
N LEU A 48 -5.91 -7.47 7.62
CA LEU A 48 -6.28 -6.82 8.88
C LEU A 48 -7.73 -6.33 8.80
N PRO A 49 -8.42 -6.23 9.97
CA PRO A 49 -9.80 -5.74 9.97
C PRO A 49 -9.92 -4.38 9.30
N GLY A 50 -10.92 -4.23 8.43
CA GLY A 50 -11.21 -2.97 7.76
C GLY A 50 -10.37 -2.67 6.53
N LEU A 51 -9.37 -3.49 6.20
CA LEU A 51 -8.51 -3.24 5.03
C LEU A 51 -8.97 -3.96 3.76
N ARG A 52 -9.84 -4.96 3.88
CA ARG A 52 -10.34 -5.72 2.74
C ARG A 52 -9.22 -6.27 1.84
N PHE A 53 -8.22 -6.85 2.47
CA PHE A 53 -7.08 -7.43 1.75
C PHE A 53 -7.53 -8.46 0.73
N HIS A 54 -6.99 -8.37 -0.49
CA HIS A 54 -7.28 -9.37 -1.53
C HIS A 54 -6.16 -9.40 -2.56
N ALA A 55 -6.02 -10.56 -3.20
CA ALA A 55 -5.11 -10.72 -4.32
C ALA A 55 -5.79 -10.20 -5.59
N LEU A 56 -5.01 -9.58 -6.46
CA LEU A 56 -5.51 -9.07 -7.73
C LEU A 56 -5.39 -10.14 -8.82
N SER A 57 -6.18 -9.98 -9.88
CA SER A 57 -6.24 -10.94 -10.98
C SER A 57 -6.05 -10.22 -12.32
N GLY A 58 -6.08 -10.99 -13.43
CA GLY A 58 -5.90 -10.42 -14.76
C GLY A 58 -4.49 -9.90 -14.95
N LYS A 59 -4.37 -8.70 -15.49
CA LYS A 59 -3.07 -8.08 -15.77
C LYS A 59 -2.28 -7.75 -14.51
N ASP A 60 -2.97 -7.66 -13.37
CA ASP A 60 -2.34 -7.35 -12.09
C ASP A 60 -2.09 -8.58 -11.24
N LYS A 61 -2.18 -9.76 -11.80
CA LYS A 61 -1.92 -11.02 -11.10
C LYS A 61 -0.53 -11.00 -10.48
N GLY A 62 -0.44 -11.41 -9.23
CA GLY A 62 0.79 -11.36 -8.45
C GLY A 62 0.89 -10.15 -7.55
N ARG A 63 -0.06 -9.23 -7.65
CA ARG A 63 -0.15 -8.09 -6.77
C ARG A 63 -1.32 -8.25 -5.81
N PHE A 64 -1.31 -7.45 -4.76
CA PHE A 64 -2.31 -7.47 -3.69
C PHE A 64 -2.80 -6.06 -3.45
N ALA A 65 -3.97 -5.93 -2.83
CA ALA A 65 -4.56 -4.63 -2.55
C ALA A 65 -5.18 -4.58 -1.16
N VAL A 66 -5.11 -3.42 -0.54
CA VAL A 66 -5.89 -3.09 0.67
C VAL A 66 -6.58 -1.75 0.44
N ASP A 67 -7.77 -1.60 1.01
CA ASP A 67 -8.49 -0.32 0.93
C ASP A 67 -7.74 0.74 1.73
N ALA A 68 -7.59 1.91 1.15
CA ALA A 68 -6.92 3.03 1.81
C ALA A 68 -7.93 4.05 2.30
N SER A 69 -8.46 4.88 1.42
CA SER A 69 -9.37 5.95 1.82
C SER A 69 -10.28 6.28 0.63
N GLY A 70 -11.59 6.31 0.86
CA GLY A 70 -12.56 6.58 -0.21
C GLY A 70 -12.44 5.54 -1.33
N ASN A 71 -12.19 6.00 -2.55
CA ASN A 71 -12.01 5.13 -3.70
C ASN A 71 -10.56 4.70 -3.92
N TYR A 72 -9.67 5.03 -2.98
CA TYR A 72 -8.25 4.71 -3.12
C TYR A 72 -7.92 3.40 -2.45
N ARG A 73 -6.97 2.68 -3.05
CA ARG A 73 -6.40 1.46 -2.47
C ARG A 73 -4.88 1.53 -2.58
N ILE A 74 -4.20 0.84 -1.66
CA ILE A 74 -2.77 0.64 -1.75
C ILE A 74 -2.54 -0.74 -2.34
N THR A 75 -1.78 -0.80 -3.43
CA THR A 75 -1.44 -2.04 -4.13
C THR A 75 0.05 -2.30 -4.01
N PHE A 76 0.41 -3.57 -4.02
CA PHE A 76 1.81 -3.94 -3.85
C PHE A 76 2.06 -5.35 -4.41
N GLY A 77 3.28 -5.56 -4.86
CA GLY A 77 3.78 -6.89 -5.19
C GLY A 77 4.56 -7.46 -4.02
N TRP A 78 5.12 -8.63 -4.20
CA TRP A 78 5.87 -9.31 -3.14
C TRP A 78 7.05 -10.06 -3.70
N ILE A 79 8.22 -9.89 -3.09
CA ILE A 79 9.43 -10.64 -3.42
C ILE A 79 10.07 -11.06 -2.10
N GLU A 80 10.24 -12.36 -1.92
CA GLU A 80 10.81 -12.93 -0.69
C GLU A 80 9.99 -12.49 0.53
N ASN A 81 10.55 -11.67 1.40
CA ASN A 81 9.87 -11.20 2.62
C ASN A 81 9.44 -9.74 2.52
N ASP A 82 9.47 -9.14 1.34
CA ASP A 82 9.34 -7.70 1.17
C ASP A 82 8.22 -7.31 0.21
N ALA A 83 7.54 -6.20 0.53
CA ALA A 83 6.61 -5.56 -0.38
C ALA A 83 7.39 -4.79 -1.45
N THR A 84 6.90 -4.84 -2.69
CA THR A 84 7.53 -4.18 -3.84
C THR A 84 6.53 -3.34 -4.61
N ASP A 85 7.03 -2.33 -5.31
CA ASP A 85 6.22 -1.49 -6.22
C ASP A 85 4.93 -1.03 -5.56
N VAL A 86 5.05 -0.50 -4.35
CA VAL A 86 3.90 -0.03 -3.57
C VAL A 86 3.31 1.19 -4.26
N ASP A 87 2.02 1.14 -4.53
CA ASP A 87 1.32 2.17 -5.31
C ASP A 87 0.05 2.61 -4.60
N LEU A 88 -0.40 3.79 -4.94
CA LEU A 88 -1.68 4.33 -4.46
C LEU A 88 -2.54 4.52 -5.70
N GLU A 89 -3.63 3.77 -5.80
CA GLU A 89 -4.47 3.74 -6.98
C GLU A 89 -5.89 4.15 -6.63
N ASP A 90 -6.47 4.94 -7.53
CA ASP A 90 -7.89 5.29 -7.49
C ASP A 90 -8.63 4.24 -8.32
N TYR A 91 -9.55 3.50 -7.69
CA TYR A 91 -10.34 2.53 -8.42
C TYR A 91 -11.83 2.77 -8.19
N HIS A 92 -12.55 2.81 -9.27
CA HIS A 92 -14.02 2.85 -9.24
C HIS A 92 -14.57 2.59 -10.64
#